data_068e459219d2403151491ade740ee997
#
_entry.id   068e459219d2403151491ade740ee997
#
_cell.length_a   1.000
_cell.length_b   1.000
_cell.length_c   1.000
_cell.angle_alpha   90.00
_cell.angle_beta   90.00
_cell.angle_gamma   90.00
#
_symmetry.space_group_name_H-M   'P 1'
#
loop_
_entity.id
_entity.type
_entity.pdbx_description
1 polymer ?
#
loop_
_entity_poly.entity_id
_entity_poly.type
_entity_poly.pdbx_seq_one_letter_code
_entity_poly.pdbx_strand_id
1 'polypeptide(L)'
;MDTPTDIEAIIRETAQLAALESARAVLKEQAQRAAGRADRRLHNTKLLLKNYRMFKKHCTGAVYTDEAGEHDGSEEETALELLDMMLQRDHSVVVDSIRRSCKRTKIMVQHMDNMLDLYRVHCEQSGNDASQRGYRIIRGLYLDAVPRTVEQIAEQEHISTRQVSRDRDAAIEQISMLMFGIDGLELA
;
A
#
# COMPACT_ATOMS: atom_id res chain seq x y z
N MET A 1 57.32 -28.79 -2.96
CA MET A 1 57.77 -27.38 -2.80
C MET A 1 56.69 -26.53 -3.40
N ASP A 2 55.71 -26.18 -2.60
CA ASP A 2 54.62 -25.26 -3.07
C ASP A 2 55.25 -23.88 -3.23
N THR A 3 55.17 -23.34 -4.43
CA THR A 3 55.75 -22.03 -4.72
C THR A 3 54.88 -20.93 -4.10
N PRO A 4 55.44 -19.81 -3.61
CA PRO A 4 54.69 -18.70 -3.03
C PRO A 4 53.54 -18.20 -3.92
N THR A 5 53.67 -18.39 -5.22
CA THR A 5 52.69 -18.00 -6.25
C THR A 5 51.38 -18.80 -6.16
N ASP A 6 51.42 -20.07 -5.77
CA ASP A 6 50.24 -20.92 -5.61
C ASP A 6 49.41 -20.52 -4.39
N ILE A 7 50.06 -20.13 -3.31
CA ILE A 7 49.38 -19.67 -2.09
C ILE A 7 48.63 -18.34 -2.31
N GLU A 8 49.25 -17.40 -3.02
CA GLU A 8 48.61 -16.13 -3.35
C GLU A 8 47.39 -16.31 -4.28
N ALA A 9 47.45 -17.24 -5.23
CA ALA A 9 46.34 -17.57 -6.10
C ALA A 9 45.17 -18.16 -5.31
N ILE A 10 45.43 -19.08 -4.40
CA ILE A 10 44.39 -19.68 -3.52
C ILE A 10 43.76 -18.63 -2.62
N ILE A 11 44.56 -17.74 -2.03
CA ILE A 11 44.03 -16.65 -1.18
C ILE A 11 43.14 -15.71 -2.01
N ARG A 12 43.51 -15.37 -3.23
CA ARG A 12 42.71 -14.52 -4.11
C ARG A 12 41.41 -15.19 -4.52
N GLU A 13 41.46 -16.46 -4.86
CA GLU A 13 40.24 -17.22 -5.22
C GLU A 13 39.30 -17.39 -4.05
N THR A 14 39.78 -17.71 -2.85
CA THR A 14 38.97 -17.81 -1.64
C THR A 14 38.37 -16.45 -1.25
N ALA A 15 39.12 -15.36 -1.38
CA ALA A 15 38.61 -14.01 -1.13
C ALA A 15 37.50 -13.60 -2.12
N GLN A 16 37.64 -13.97 -3.42
CA GLN A 16 36.62 -13.73 -4.44
C GLN A 16 35.34 -14.54 -4.16
N LEU A 17 35.48 -15.81 -3.79
CA LEU A 17 34.34 -16.64 -3.44
C LEU A 17 33.61 -16.10 -2.20
N ALA A 18 34.34 -15.73 -1.15
CA ALA A 18 33.75 -15.13 0.06
C ALA A 18 33.06 -13.79 -0.24
N ALA A 19 33.60 -12.95 -1.11
CA ALA A 19 32.98 -11.69 -1.55
C ALA A 19 31.69 -11.95 -2.34
N LEU A 20 31.67 -12.94 -3.23
CA LEU A 20 30.49 -13.33 -3.99
C LEU A 20 29.38 -13.90 -3.08
N GLU A 21 29.72 -14.73 -2.13
CA GLU A 21 28.76 -15.27 -1.15
C GLU A 21 28.18 -14.16 -0.27
N SER A 22 29.01 -13.25 0.20
CA SER A 22 28.57 -12.08 0.97
C SER A 22 27.63 -11.19 0.17
N ALA A 23 27.97 -10.91 -1.09
CA ALA A 23 27.10 -10.11 -1.97
C ALA A 23 25.75 -10.80 -2.22
N ARG A 24 25.74 -12.12 -2.44
CA ARG A 24 24.50 -12.91 -2.60
C ARG A 24 23.65 -12.90 -1.33
N ALA A 25 24.28 -13.01 -0.16
CA ALA A 25 23.57 -12.96 1.12
C ALA A 25 22.89 -11.59 1.34
N VAL A 26 23.59 -10.49 1.04
CA VAL A 26 23.04 -9.13 1.14
C VAL A 26 21.87 -8.93 0.18
N LEU A 27 22.02 -9.35 -1.08
CA LEU A 27 20.93 -9.26 -2.07
C LEU A 27 19.70 -10.06 -1.66
N LYS A 28 19.89 -11.28 -1.13
CA LYS A 28 18.81 -12.12 -0.63
C LYS A 28 18.09 -11.46 0.56
N GLU A 29 18.85 -10.89 1.49
CA GLU A 29 18.27 -10.18 2.64
C GLU A 29 17.49 -8.93 2.21
N GLN A 30 18.01 -8.16 1.25
CA GLN A 30 17.30 -7.00 0.70
C GLN A 30 16.00 -7.40 0.01
N ALA A 31 16.02 -8.48 -0.79
CA ALA A 31 14.82 -9.00 -1.44
C ALA A 31 13.76 -9.45 -0.40
N GLN A 32 14.18 -10.15 0.66
CA GLN A 32 13.26 -10.57 1.73
C GLN A 32 12.66 -9.37 2.48
N ARG A 33 13.46 -8.34 2.75
CA ARG A 33 12.98 -7.11 3.38
C ARG A 33 12.00 -6.34 2.47
N ALA A 34 12.26 -6.31 1.16
CA ALA A 34 11.36 -5.70 0.17
C ALA A 34 10.02 -6.44 0.10
N ALA A 35 10.04 -7.77 -0.02
CA ALA A 35 8.83 -8.60 -0.01
C ALA A 35 8.02 -8.40 1.28
N GLY A 36 8.66 -8.39 2.45
CA GLY A 36 7.98 -8.14 3.72
C GLY A 36 7.38 -6.72 3.84
N ARG A 37 7.93 -5.72 3.14
CA ARG A 37 7.31 -4.38 3.05
C ARG A 37 6.10 -4.38 2.13
N ALA A 38 6.19 -5.02 0.97
CA ALA A 38 5.08 -5.13 0.03
C ALA A 38 3.87 -5.82 0.66
N ASP A 39 4.07 -6.93 1.37
CA ASP A 39 3.01 -7.64 2.11
C ASP A 39 2.32 -6.75 3.14
N ARG A 40 3.08 -5.97 3.92
CA ARG A 40 2.49 -5.05 4.92
C ARG A 40 1.68 -3.94 4.27
N ARG A 41 2.14 -3.37 3.15
CA ARG A 41 1.41 -2.33 2.41
C ARG A 41 0.11 -2.84 1.84
N LEU A 42 0.14 -4.00 1.22
CA LEU A 42 -1.06 -4.66 0.71
C LEU A 42 -2.05 -4.96 1.83
N HIS A 43 -1.59 -5.47 2.96
CA HIS A 43 -2.41 -5.68 4.15
C HIS A 43 -3.04 -4.38 4.64
N ASN A 44 -2.27 -3.30 4.73
CA ASN A 44 -2.76 -2.00 5.18
C ASN A 44 -3.75 -1.38 4.20
N THR A 45 -3.51 -1.49 2.90
CA THR A 45 -4.49 -1.05 1.88
C THR A 45 -5.82 -1.77 2.06
N LYS A 46 -5.81 -3.09 2.24
CA LYS A 46 -7.03 -3.87 2.54
C LYS A 46 -7.73 -3.38 3.82
N LEU A 47 -6.96 -3.11 4.87
CA LEU A 47 -7.48 -2.62 6.14
C LEU A 47 -8.10 -1.22 6.01
N LEU A 48 -7.42 -0.31 5.30
CA LEU A 48 -7.89 1.04 5.05
C LEU A 48 -9.19 1.05 4.23
N LEU A 49 -9.25 0.29 3.14
CA LEU A 49 -10.46 0.15 2.33
C LEU A 49 -11.63 -0.44 3.12
N LYS A 50 -11.38 -1.48 3.93
CA LYS A 50 -12.40 -2.10 4.78
C LYS A 50 -13.01 -1.12 5.78
N ASN A 51 -12.22 -0.18 6.29
CA ASN A 51 -12.66 0.80 7.27
C ASN A 51 -12.99 2.17 6.66
N TYR A 52 -12.87 2.35 5.35
CA TYR A 52 -13.02 3.63 4.66
C TYR A 52 -14.32 4.35 5.01
N ARG A 53 -15.48 3.65 4.96
CA ARG A 53 -16.77 4.24 5.29
C ARG A 53 -16.87 4.72 6.74
N MET A 54 -16.23 4.00 7.66
CA MET A 54 -16.19 4.39 9.07
C MET A 54 -15.34 5.63 9.28
N PHE A 55 -14.18 5.67 8.62
CA PHE A 55 -13.31 6.86 8.64
C PHE A 55 -13.99 8.09 8.04
N LYS A 56 -14.68 7.92 6.91
CA LYS A 56 -15.48 9.01 6.31
C LYS A 56 -16.57 9.54 7.25
N LYS A 57 -17.32 8.67 7.90
CA LYS A 57 -18.32 9.04 8.89
C LYS A 57 -17.69 9.76 10.09
N HIS A 58 -16.55 9.29 10.56
CA HIS A 58 -15.80 9.92 11.64
C HIS A 58 -15.39 11.35 11.27
N CYS A 59 -14.85 11.56 10.08
CA CYS A 59 -14.45 12.89 9.61
C CYS A 59 -15.65 13.85 9.43
N THR A 60 -16.81 13.34 9.00
CA THR A 60 -18.02 14.16 8.79
C THR A 60 -18.72 14.49 10.10
N GLY A 61 -18.68 13.59 11.09
CA GLY A 61 -19.32 13.77 12.39
C GLY A 61 -18.45 14.46 13.44
N ALA A 62 -17.15 14.59 13.21
CA ALA A 62 -16.26 15.31 14.10
C ALA A 62 -16.44 16.81 13.89
N VAL A 63 -17.08 17.49 14.87
CA VAL A 63 -17.19 18.95 14.91
C VAL A 63 -15.80 19.52 15.17
N TYR A 64 -15.07 19.77 14.09
CA TYR A 64 -13.77 20.42 14.12
C TYR A 64 -13.80 21.65 13.21
N THR A 65 -14.01 22.81 13.81
CA THR A 65 -13.76 24.10 13.17
C THR A 65 -12.29 24.44 13.35
N ASP A 66 -11.51 24.21 12.30
CA ASP A 66 -10.18 24.81 12.21
C ASP A 66 -10.34 26.27 11.80
N GLU A 67 -10.27 27.20 12.77
CA GLU A 67 -10.27 28.66 12.52
C GLU A 67 -8.89 29.16 12.02
N ALA A 68 -7.94 28.29 11.76
CA ALA A 68 -6.64 28.61 11.20
C ALA A 68 -6.57 28.18 9.73
N GLY A 69 -7.01 29.07 8.85
CA GLY A 69 -6.81 28.94 7.42
C GLY A 69 -5.37 29.20 7.03
N GLU A 70 -4.52 28.20 7.03
CA GLU A 70 -3.26 28.15 6.27
C GLU A 70 -3.13 26.76 5.66
N HIS A 71 -3.54 26.68 4.39
CA HIS A 71 -3.19 25.58 3.50
C HIS A 71 -1.74 25.77 3.08
N ASP A 72 -0.81 25.20 3.83
CA ASP A 72 0.55 24.98 3.39
C ASP A 72 0.67 23.56 2.80
N GLY A 73 1.40 23.42 1.67
CA GLY A 73 1.59 22.18 0.92
C GLY A 73 2.26 21.01 1.67
N SER A 74 2.32 21.07 2.99
CA SER A 74 2.84 20.03 3.89
C SER A 74 1.84 18.89 4.16
N GLU A 75 0.58 18.98 3.68
CA GLU A 75 -0.47 18.00 4.05
C GLU A 75 -0.27 16.64 3.38
N GLU A 76 0.26 16.61 2.16
CA GLU A 76 0.52 15.35 1.46
C GLU A 76 1.75 14.62 2.03
N GLU A 77 2.81 15.35 2.35
CA GLU A 77 4.00 14.81 3.02
C GLU A 77 3.64 14.22 4.39
N THR A 78 2.82 14.93 5.15
CA THR A 78 2.33 14.48 6.45
C THR A 78 1.46 13.22 6.36
N ALA A 79 0.69 13.04 5.27
CA ALA A 79 -0.11 11.83 5.05
C ALA A 79 0.76 10.60 4.79
N LEU A 80 1.82 10.74 3.99
CA LEU A 80 2.78 9.68 3.72
C LEU A 80 3.59 9.31 4.97
N GLU A 81 4.03 10.30 5.76
CA GLU A 81 4.70 10.07 7.03
C GLU A 81 3.81 9.34 8.04
N LEU A 82 2.52 9.69 8.11
CA LEU A 82 1.56 9.01 8.96
C LEU A 82 1.32 7.57 8.53
N LEU A 83 1.23 7.31 7.22
CA LEU A 83 1.13 5.96 6.68
C LEU A 83 2.38 5.15 6.99
N ASP A 84 3.56 5.74 6.86
CA ASP A 84 4.85 5.09 7.18
C ASP A 84 4.99 4.81 8.69
N MET A 85 4.54 5.73 9.55
CA MET A 85 4.49 5.51 11.02
C MET A 85 3.52 4.38 11.40
N MET A 86 2.39 4.22 10.70
CA MET A 86 1.46 3.11 10.94
C MET A 86 2.07 1.75 10.52
N LEU A 87 2.98 1.76 9.54
CA LEU A 87 3.69 0.57 9.09
C LEU A 87 4.80 0.11 10.06
N GLN A 88 5.35 1.04 10.85
CA GLN A 88 6.50 0.77 11.71
C GLN A 88 6.12 0.42 13.16
N ARG A 89 4.89 0.72 13.61
CA ARG A 89 4.45 0.49 14.98
C ARG A 89 3.68 -0.81 15.14
N ASP A 90 4.21 -1.69 16.00
CA ASP A 90 3.43 -2.71 16.70
C ASP A 90 2.28 -2.02 17.47
N HIS A 91 1.09 -2.41 17.19
CA HIS A 91 -0.26 -2.27 17.76
C HIS A 91 -0.52 -1.46 19.05
N SER A 92 0.38 -0.69 19.60
CA SER A 92 0.07 0.23 20.69
C SER A 92 -0.31 1.61 20.15
N VAL A 93 -1.60 1.79 19.91
CA VAL A 93 -2.17 3.12 19.70
C VAL A 93 -2.07 3.87 21.02
N VAL A 94 -1.03 4.67 21.19
CA VAL A 94 -1.03 5.70 22.22
C VAL A 94 -2.12 6.69 21.82
N VAL A 95 -3.20 6.70 22.58
CA VAL A 95 -4.33 7.63 22.41
C VAL A 95 -3.84 9.04 22.77
N ASP A 96 -3.12 9.64 21.86
CA ASP A 96 -2.96 11.09 21.86
C ASP A 96 -4.34 11.72 21.64
N SER A 97 -4.58 12.86 22.24
CA SER A 97 -5.86 13.53 22.32
C SER A 97 -6.77 13.29 21.09
N ILE A 98 -8.08 13.12 21.32
CA ILE A 98 -9.12 12.93 20.29
C ILE A 98 -8.92 13.89 19.10
N ARG A 99 -8.46 15.08 19.38
CA ARG A 99 -8.18 16.15 18.40
C ARG A 99 -7.12 15.78 17.38
N ARG A 100 -5.98 15.21 17.80
CA ARG A 100 -4.91 14.76 16.89
C ARG A 100 -5.37 13.54 16.08
N SER A 101 -6.16 12.66 16.68
CA SER A 101 -6.72 11.50 15.99
C SER A 101 -7.67 11.92 14.87
N CYS A 102 -8.53 12.92 15.10
CA CYS A 102 -9.45 13.43 14.07
C CYS A 102 -8.70 14.08 12.90
N LYS A 103 -7.69 14.91 13.18
CA LYS A 103 -6.88 15.55 12.13
C LYS A 103 -6.15 14.51 11.28
N ARG A 104 -5.50 13.53 11.90
CA ARG A 104 -4.81 12.43 11.21
C ARG A 104 -5.77 11.61 10.35
N THR A 105 -6.94 11.28 10.88
CA THR A 105 -7.95 10.52 10.12
C THR A 105 -8.45 11.30 8.92
N LYS A 106 -8.66 12.62 9.05
CA LYS A 106 -9.07 13.49 7.93
C LYS A 106 -8.04 13.51 6.81
N ILE A 107 -6.76 13.74 7.13
CA ILE A 107 -5.65 13.73 6.17
C ILE A 107 -5.58 12.37 5.45
N MET A 108 -5.67 11.28 6.21
CA MET A 108 -5.62 9.94 5.64
C MET A 108 -6.79 9.65 4.70
N VAL A 109 -8.01 10.05 5.07
CA VAL A 109 -9.20 9.89 4.21
C VAL A 109 -9.07 10.72 2.95
N GLN A 110 -8.57 11.94 3.04
CA GLN A 110 -8.36 12.81 1.88
C GLN A 110 -7.33 12.22 0.92
N HIS A 111 -6.22 11.71 1.45
CA HIS A 111 -5.23 10.99 0.63
C HIS A 111 -5.84 9.75 -0.05
N MET A 112 -6.62 8.96 0.69
CA MET A 112 -7.34 7.80 0.11
C MET A 112 -8.30 8.23 -1.01
N ASP A 113 -9.06 9.30 -0.81
CA ASP A 113 -9.98 9.82 -1.81
C ASP A 113 -9.24 10.20 -3.10
N ASN A 114 -8.13 10.94 -2.99
CA ASN A 114 -7.30 11.34 -4.11
C ASN A 114 -6.74 10.11 -4.86
N MET A 115 -6.23 9.11 -4.15
CA MET A 115 -5.67 7.91 -4.78
C MET A 115 -6.75 7.03 -5.42
N LEU A 116 -7.93 6.94 -4.84
CA LEU A 116 -9.08 6.24 -5.41
C LEU A 116 -9.61 6.94 -6.67
N ASP A 117 -9.62 8.27 -6.70
CA ASP A 117 -9.96 9.04 -7.89
C ASP A 117 -8.92 8.86 -9.00
N LEU A 118 -7.63 8.89 -8.69
CA LEU A 118 -6.57 8.56 -9.65
C LEU A 118 -6.73 7.14 -10.20
N TYR A 119 -7.05 6.17 -9.35
CA TYR A 119 -7.31 4.80 -9.78
C TYR A 119 -8.52 4.73 -10.72
N ARG A 120 -9.61 5.43 -10.40
CA ARG A 120 -10.79 5.53 -11.26
C ARG A 120 -10.43 6.06 -12.65
N VAL A 121 -9.75 7.20 -12.70
CA VAL A 121 -9.34 7.84 -13.96
C VAL A 121 -8.42 6.89 -14.77
N HIS A 122 -7.48 6.24 -14.13
CA HIS A 122 -6.61 5.25 -14.76
C HIS A 122 -7.41 4.08 -15.37
N CYS A 123 -8.38 3.54 -14.65
CA CYS A 123 -9.24 2.47 -15.14
C CYS A 123 -10.10 2.91 -16.33
N GLU A 124 -10.65 4.13 -16.28
CA GLU A 124 -11.46 4.71 -17.37
C GLU A 124 -10.62 4.92 -18.65
N GLN A 125 -9.38 5.43 -18.49
CA GLN A 125 -8.48 5.71 -19.61
C GLN A 125 -7.83 4.46 -20.21
N SER A 126 -7.69 3.39 -19.42
CA SER A 126 -7.01 2.15 -19.87
C SER A 126 -7.74 1.45 -21.02
N GLY A 127 -9.03 1.70 -21.23
CA GLY A 127 -9.87 0.97 -22.19
C GLY A 127 -10.01 -0.54 -21.88
N ASN A 128 -9.46 -1.01 -20.75
CA ASN A 128 -9.48 -2.41 -20.35
C ASN A 128 -10.71 -2.70 -19.47
N ASP A 129 -11.60 -3.55 -19.96
CA ASP A 129 -12.82 -3.93 -19.25
C ASP A 129 -12.52 -4.58 -17.87
N ALA A 130 -11.44 -5.35 -17.76
CA ALA A 130 -11.04 -5.96 -16.49
C ALA A 130 -10.63 -4.90 -15.44
N SER A 131 -9.93 -3.84 -15.85
CA SER A 131 -9.55 -2.72 -14.97
C SER A 131 -10.78 -1.94 -14.51
N GLN A 132 -11.67 -1.61 -15.44
CA GLN A 132 -12.93 -0.92 -15.11
C GLN A 132 -13.82 -1.76 -14.18
N ARG A 133 -13.89 -3.07 -14.42
CA ARG A 133 -14.60 -4.00 -13.54
C ARG A 133 -13.95 -4.06 -12.15
N GLY A 134 -12.62 -4.07 -12.05
CA GLY A 134 -11.87 -3.99 -10.80
C GLY A 134 -12.27 -2.75 -9.98
N TYR A 135 -12.37 -1.57 -10.63
CA TYR A 135 -12.85 -0.36 -9.97
C TYR A 135 -14.31 -0.49 -9.49
N ARG A 136 -15.23 -1.03 -10.32
CA ARG A 136 -16.64 -1.23 -9.93
C ARG A 136 -16.75 -2.17 -8.74
N ILE A 137 -15.92 -3.22 -8.67
CA ILE A 137 -15.84 -4.15 -7.54
C ILE A 137 -15.39 -3.44 -6.26
N ILE A 138 -14.29 -2.69 -6.32
CA ILE A 138 -13.78 -1.90 -5.17
C ILE A 138 -14.84 -0.93 -4.68
N ARG A 139 -15.48 -0.20 -5.60
CA ARG A 139 -16.54 0.75 -5.27
C ARG A 139 -17.70 0.06 -4.55
N GLY A 140 -18.21 -1.04 -5.09
CA GLY A 140 -19.35 -1.77 -4.51
C GLY A 140 -19.04 -2.38 -3.15
N LEU A 141 -17.83 -2.94 -2.96
CA LEU A 141 -17.44 -3.56 -1.70
C LEU A 141 -17.13 -2.55 -0.59
N TYR A 142 -16.46 -1.42 -0.93
CA TYR A 142 -15.82 -0.58 0.08
C TYR A 142 -16.27 0.89 0.08
N LEU A 143 -16.64 1.48 -1.07
CA LEU A 143 -16.84 2.92 -1.20
C LEU A 143 -18.31 3.34 -1.14
N ASP A 144 -19.20 2.60 -1.78
CA ASP A 144 -20.63 2.92 -1.82
C ASP A 144 -21.22 2.98 -0.40
N ALA A 145 -22.19 3.86 -0.18
CA ALA A 145 -22.85 4.04 1.12
C ALA A 145 -23.45 2.74 1.66
N VAL A 146 -24.03 1.93 0.75
CA VAL A 146 -24.53 0.59 1.05
C VAL A 146 -23.55 -0.43 0.45
N PRO A 147 -22.87 -1.23 1.29
CA PRO A 147 -21.95 -2.24 0.80
C PRO A 147 -22.68 -3.35 0.08
N ARG A 148 -22.13 -3.81 -1.05
CA ARG A 148 -22.59 -5.01 -1.74
C ARG A 148 -21.78 -6.22 -1.29
N THR A 149 -22.38 -7.38 -1.36
CA THR A 149 -21.67 -8.64 -1.14
C THR A 149 -20.94 -9.10 -2.41
N VAL A 150 -20.02 -10.05 -2.25
CA VAL A 150 -19.29 -10.64 -3.39
C VAL A 150 -20.27 -11.30 -4.36
N GLU A 151 -21.30 -11.96 -3.82
CA GLU A 151 -22.34 -12.65 -4.60
C GLU A 151 -23.17 -11.67 -5.42
N GLN A 152 -23.58 -10.54 -4.82
CA GLN A 152 -24.33 -9.50 -5.52
C GLN A 152 -23.52 -8.86 -6.65
N ILE A 153 -22.23 -8.67 -6.43
CA ILE A 153 -21.33 -8.15 -7.48
C ILE A 153 -21.11 -9.17 -8.58
N ALA A 154 -20.95 -10.45 -8.23
CA ALA A 154 -20.78 -11.53 -9.19
C ALA A 154 -22.01 -11.64 -10.14
N GLU A 155 -23.20 -11.51 -9.57
CA GLU A 155 -24.46 -11.49 -10.33
C GLU A 155 -24.56 -10.25 -11.24
N GLN A 156 -24.25 -9.08 -10.70
CA GLN A 156 -24.31 -7.81 -11.44
C GLN A 156 -23.32 -7.76 -12.61
N GLU A 157 -22.09 -8.25 -12.41
CA GLU A 157 -21.03 -8.25 -13.43
C GLU A 157 -21.05 -9.51 -14.31
N HIS A 158 -21.98 -10.44 -14.07
CA HIS A 158 -22.12 -11.73 -14.80
C HIS A 158 -20.84 -12.57 -14.78
N ILE A 159 -20.15 -12.62 -13.64
CA ILE A 159 -18.90 -13.37 -13.43
C ILE A 159 -18.99 -14.26 -12.18
N SER A 160 -18.05 -15.18 -12.03
CA SER A 160 -17.98 -16.02 -10.83
C SER A 160 -17.47 -15.24 -9.61
N THR A 161 -17.86 -15.65 -8.41
CA THR A 161 -17.33 -15.07 -7.13
C THR A 161 -15.81 -15.20 -7.03
N ARG A 162 -15.23 -16.27 -7.61
CA ARG A 162 -13.78 -16.44 -7.71
C ARG A 162 -13.14 -15.35 -8.58
N GLN A 163 -13.79 -14.97 -9.69
CA GLN A 163 -13.31 -13.90 -10.55
C GLN A 163 -13.41 -12.54 -9.84
N VAL A 164 -14.52 -12.27 -9.12
CA VAL A 164 -14.66 -11.08 -8.28
C VAL A 164 -13.50 -10.97 -7.29
N SER A 165 -13.13 -12.08 -6.63
CA SER A 165 -12.02 -12.09 -5.68
C SER A 165 -10.66 -11.80 -6.33
N ARG A 166 -10.41 -12.36 -7.52
CA ARG A 166 -9.17 -12.11 -8.29
C ARG A 166 -9.08 -10.66 -8.75
N ASP A 167 -10.15 -10.12 -9.32
CA ASP A 167 -10.18 -8.75 -9.82
C ASP A 167 -10.09 -7.75 -8.65
N ARG A 168 -10.74 -8.04 -7.51
CA ARG A 168 -10.58 -7.28 -6.28
C ARG A 168 -9.12 -7.23 -5.82
N ASP A 169 -8.47 -8.38 -5.74
CA ASP A 169 -7.10 -8.46 -5.22
C ASP A 169 -6.12 -7.74 -6.16
N ALA A 170 -6.26 -7.87 -7.47
CA ALA A 170 -5.51 -7.10 -8.46
C ALA A 170 -5.76 -5.59 -8.34
N ALA A 171 -7.02 -5.17 -8.14
CA ALA A 171 -7.37 -3.78 -7.93
C ALA A 171 -6.74 -3.20 -6.64
N ILE A 172 -6.77 -3.96 -5.54
CA ILE A 172 -6.15 -3.56 -4.27
C ILE A 172 -4.63 -3.40 -4.42
N GLU A 173 -3.99 -4.25 -5.20
CA GLU A 173 -2.56 -4.17 -5.49
C GLU A 173 -2.22 -2.86 -6.22
N GLN A 174 -2.99 -2.50 -7.27
CA GLN A 174 -2.82 -1.23 -7.97
C GLN A 174 -3.09 -0.02 -7.08
N ILE A 175 -4.13 -0.05 -6.25
CA ILE A 175 -4.41 1.01 -5.27
C ILE A 175 -3.27 1.12 -4.26
N SER A 176 -2.70 -0.01 -3.81
CA SER A 176 -1.55 -0.02 -2.90
C SER A 176 -0.33 0.69 -3.50
N MET A 177 -0.07 0.47 -4.79
CA MET A 177 1.00 1.19 -5.51
C MET A 177 0.74 2.70 -5.57
N LEU A 178 -0.50 3.12 -5.81
CA LEU A 178 -0.86 4.54 -5.80
C LEU A 178 -0.73 5.16 -4.40
N MET A 179 -1.18 4.45 -3.36
CA MET A 179 -1.15 4.95 -1.98
C MET A 179 0.26 5.09 -1.40
N PHE A 180 1.19 4.23 -1.79
CA PHE A 180 2.56 4.18 -1.24
C PHE A 180 3.64 4.61 -2.24
N GLY A 181 3.24 5.05 -3.43
CA GLY A 181 4.15 5.54 -4.46
C GLY A 181 5.11 4.47 -5.00
N ILE A 182 6.31 4.92 -5.40
CA ILE A 182 7.35 4.07 -6.01
C ILE A 182 7.78 2.91 -5.10
N ASP A 183 7.65 3.08 -3.81
CA ASP A 183 7.92 2.04 -2.83
C ASP A 183 6.87 0.90 -2.85
N GLY A 184 5.73 1.10 -3.51
CA GLY A 184 4.73 0.07 -3.79
C GLY A 184 5.09 -0.85 -4.96
N LEU A 185 6.12 -0.49 -5.74
CA LEU A 185 6.60 -1.30 -6.86
C LEU A 185 7.61 -2.34 -6.35
N GLU A 186 7.40 -3.61 -6.65
CA GLU A 186 8.49 -4.58 -6.62
C GLU A 186 9.39 -4.25 -7.80
N LEU A 187 10.57 -3.71 -7.52
CA LEU A 187 11.63 -3.63 -8.50
C LEU A 187 12.11 -5.06 -8.73
N ALA A 188 11.64 -5.65 -9.84
CA ALA A 188 12.06 -6.96 -10.31
C ALA A 188 13.54 -6.97 -10.71
#